data_8e264d715aa96ec64a2eba912591d1b2
#
_entry.id   8e264d715aa96ec64a2eba912591d1b2
#
_cell.length_a   1.000
_cell.length_b   1.000
_cell.length_c   1.000
_cell.angle_alpha   90.00
_cell.angle_beta   90.00
_cell.angle_gamma   90.00
#
_symmetry.space_group_name_H-M   'P 1'
#
loop_
_entity.id
_entity.type
_entity.pdbx_description
1 polymer ?
#
loop_
_entity_poly.entity_id
_entity_poly.type
_entity_poly.pdbx_seq_one_letter_code
_entity_poly.pdbx_strand_id
1 'polypeptide(L)'
;IMQTPFSVQVIPQQVLKDQQVISLEDSVKNISGVQQLWAGSQYDSFLIRGFPTLAHFRDGVRLPEHAIDMANIERVEVLKGPAAMLYGRIDPGGMINVITKKPQATRHYSLQQQFDSYGLFRTAADATGAITSDGKLAYRLNLSYLDDKTFRDNSSRDRFFISPSLSWRPLESTEFNLAFEYRDEKLPFDSGLPTI
;
A
#
# COMPACT_ATOMS: atom_id res chain seq x y z
N ILE A 1 -1.65 25.63 -0.47
CA ILE A 1 -1.20 24.65 -1.48
C ILE A 1 -0.39 25.36 -2.60
N MET A 2 -0.75 26.58 -2.99
CA MET A 2 -0.04 27.30 -4.07
C MET A 2 1.38 27.82 -3.70
N GLN A 3 1.78 27.74 -2.44
CA GLN A 3 3.10 28.21 -1.96
C GLN A 3 4.10 27.06 -1.71
N THR A 4 3.72 25.82 -1.96
CA THR A 4 4.61 24.67 -1.76
C THR A 4 5.29 24.29 -3.08
N PRO A 5 6.62 24.07 -3.07
CA PRO A 5 7.40 23.77 -4.29
C PRO A 5 7.20 22.35 -4.83
N PHE A 6 6.28 21.57 -4.27
CA PHE A 6 6.00 20.20 -4.67
C PHE A 6 4.52 19.98 -4.99
N SER A 7 4.24 19.04 -5.88
CA SER A 7 2.91 18.63 -6.27
C SER A 7 2.53 17.36 -5.51
N VAL A 8 1.36 17.36 -4.89
CA VAL A 8 0.80 16.18 -4.21
C VAL A 8 -0.39 15.67 -5.01
N GLN A 9 -0.37 14.38 -5.34
CA GLN A 9 -1.52 13.66 -5.91
C GLN A 9 -1.94 12.58 -4.93
N VAL A 10 -3.25 12.53 -4.64
CA VAL A 10 -3.84 11.57 -3.71
C VAL A 10 -4.75 10.64 -4.48
N ILE A 11 -4.55 9.34 -4.31
CA ILE A 11 -5.41 8.27 -4.83
C ILE A 11 -6.24 7.78 -3.64
N PRO A 12 -7.52 8.17 -3.54
CA PRO A 12 -8.37 7.79 -2.42
C PRO A 12 -8.80 6.33 -2.51
N GLN A 13 -9.25 5.77 -1.39
CA GLN A 13 -9.69 4.37 -1.27
C GLN A 13 -10.75 3.99 -2.32
N GLN A 14 -11.66 4.92 -2.63
CA GLN A 14 -12.69 4.65 -3.63
C GLN A 14 -12.08 4.31 -5.00
N VAL A 15 -11.10 5.07 -5.45
CA VAL A 15 -10.38 4.81 -6.72
C VAL A 15 -9.64 3.48 -6.67
N LEU A 16 -8.97 3.17 -5.53
CA LEU A 16 -8.28 1.89 -5.35
C LEU A 16 -9.25 0.70 -5.46
N LYS A 17 -10.45 0.83 -4.90
CA LYS A 17 -11.51 -0.18 -5.00
C LYS A 17 -12.09 -0.28 -6.40
N ASP A 18 -12.45 0.83 -7.03
CA ASP A 18 -13.05 0.87 -8.37
C ASP A 18 -12.12 0.29 -9.44
N GLN A 19 -10.81 0.50 -9.28
CA GLN A 19 -9.78 -0.06 -10.15
C GLN A 19 -9.31 -1.46 -9.73
N GLN A 20 -9.87 -2.02 -8.66
CA GLN A 20 -9.50 -3.34 -8.13
C GLN A 20 -8.00 -3.50 -7.90
N VAL A 21 -7.35 -2.46 -7.37
CA VAL A 21 -5.91 -2.39 -7.15
C VAL A 21 -5.44 -3.47 -6.18
N ILE A 22 -4.44 -4.26 -6.57
CA ILE A 22 -3.84 -5.32 -5.76
C ILE A 22 -2.37 -5.07 -5.41
N SER A 23 -1.72 -4.16 -6.15
CA SER A 23 -0.31 -3.78 -5.94
C SER A 23 -0.16 -2.25 -5.87
N LEU A 24 0.95 -1.79 -5.29
CA LEU A 24 1.28 -0.37 -5.30
C LEU A 24 1.46 0.16 -6.73
N GLU A 25 2.01 -0.66 -7.61
CA GLU A 25 2.19 -0.37 -9.04
C GLU A 25 0.86 -0.03 -9.73
N ASP A 26 -0.16 -0.87 -9.52
CA ASP A 26 -1.50 -0.62 -10.07
C ASP A 26 -2.08 0.69 -9.58
N SER A 27 -1.81 1.05 -8.33
CA SER A 27 -2.35 2.26 -7.73
C SER A 27 -1.85 3.53 -8.42
N VAL A 28 -0.59 3.53 -8.91
CA VAL A 28 0.06 4.72 -9.46
C VAL A 28 0.12 4.76 -10.99
N LYS A 29 -0.36 3.73 -11.68
CA LYS A 29 -0.29 3.62 -13.15
C LYS A 29 -0.94 4.80 -13.90
N ASN A 30 -1.93 5.45 -13.30
CA ASN A 30 -2.62 6.60 -13.88
C ASN A 30 -2.05 7.96 -13.44
N ILE A 31 -0.94 7.95 -12.68
CA ILE A 31 -0.30 9.17 -12.20
C ILE A 31 0.71 9.67 -13.23
N SER A 32 0.48 10.85 -13.79
CA SER A 32 1.41 11.44 -14.75
C SER A 32 2.81 11.62 -14.16
N GLY A 33 3.86 11.26 -14.91
CA GLY A 33 5.27 11.38 -14.47
C GLY A 33 5.67 10.37 -13.41
N VAL A 34 4.90 9.29 -13.22
CA VAL A 34 5.27 8.10 -12.44
C VAL A 34 5.23 6.90 -13.38
N GLN A 35 6.29 6.14 -13.41
CA GLN A 35 6.41 4.90 -14.18
C GLN A 35 7.04 3.83 -13.31
N GLN A 36 6.59 2.60 -13.49
CA GLN A 36 7.24 1.45 -12.89
C GLN A 36 8.62 1.25 -13.51
N LEU A 37 9.65 1.01 -12.69
CA LEU A 37 11.01 0.83 -13.17
C LEU A 37 11.29 -0.63 -13.55
N TRP A 38 10.85 -1.59 -12.73
CA TRP A 38 11.00 -3.02 -12.98
C TRP A 38 9.70 -3.77 -12.66
N ALA A 39 9.03 -4.26 -13.71
CA ALA A 39 7.83 -5.06 -13.56
C ALA A 39 8.17 -6.46 -13.04
N GLY A 40 7.37 -6.98 -12.09
CA GLY A 40 7.51 -8.34 -11.57
C GLY A 40 8.68 -8.54 -10.61
N SER A 41 9.31 -7.48 -10.11
CA SER A 41 10.34 -7.59 -9.09
C SER A 41 9.73 -7.77 -7.69
N GLN A 42 10.53 -8.31 -6.76
CA GLN A 42 10.14 -8.39 -5.35
C GLN A 42 10.10 -7.01 -4.64
N TYR A 43 10.52 -5.95 -5.33
CA TYR A 43 10.59 -4.58 -4.83
C TYR A 43 9.70 -3.69 -5.68
N ASP A 44 8.90 -2.86 -5.03
CA ASP A 44 8.21 -1.77 -5.69
C ASP A 44 9.24 -0.69 -6.05
N SER A 45 9.45 -0.43 -7.34
CA SER A 45 10.41 0.56 -7.81
C SER A 45 9.81 1.44 -8.90
N PHE A 46 10.03 2.75 -8.80
CA PHE A 46 9.39 3.71 -9.68
C PHE A 46 10.37 4.74 -10.22
N LEU A 47 10.04 5.27 -11.39
CA LEU A 47 10.59 6.52 -11.91
C LEU A 47 9.60 7.63 -11.62
N ILE A 48 10.00 8.62 -10.83
CA ILE A 48 9.21 9.83 -10.59
C ILE A 48 9.92 11.01 -11.25
N ARG A 49 9.29 11.63 -12.27
CA ARG A 49 9.91 12.69 -13.08
C ARG A 49 11.27 12.29 -13.67
N GLY A 50 11.46 11.02 -14.02
CA GLY A 50 12.70 10.49 -14.58
C GLY A 50 13.79 10.11 -13.55
N PHE A 51 13.54 10.29 -12.26
CA PHE A 51 14.45 9.87 -11.20
C PHE A 51 13.99 8.54 -10.60
N PRO A 52 14.86 7.52 -10.49
CA PRO A 52 14.54 6.29 -9.81
C PRO A 52 14.30 6.54 -8.32
N THR A 53 13.26 5.92 -7.79
CA THR A 53 12.98 5.89 -6.35
C THR A 53 12.64 4.46 -5.92
N LEU A 54 13.32 4.01 -4.88
CA LEU A 54 13.08 2.72 -4.22
C LEU A 54 12.49 2.94 -2.82
N ALA A 55 12.50 4.20 -2.35
CA ALA A 55 12.04 4.54 -1.03
C ALA A 55 10.53 4.76 -1.03
N HIS A 56 9.82 3.92 -0.27
CA HIS A 56 8.42 4.10 0.04
C HIS A 56 8.28 4.56 1.47
N PHE A 57 7.18 5.25 1.73
CA PHE A 57 6.82 5.71 3.06
C PHE A 57 5.47 5.10 3.43
N ARG A 58 5.33 4.77 4.71
CA ARG A 58 4.07 4.37 5.30
C ARG A 58 3.77 5.26 6.47
N ASP A 59 2.62 5.93 6.43
CA ASP A 59 2.20 6.90 7.45
C ASP A 59 3.29 7.93 7.77
N GLY A 60 4.06 8.35 6.73
CA GLY A 60 5.15 9.29 6.84
C GLY A 60 6.51 8.72 7.28
N VAL A 61 6.59 7.43 7.60
CA VAL A 61 7.84 6.76 7.99
C VAL A 61 8.42 5.99 6.80
N ARG A 62 9.71 6.17 6.54
CA ARG A 62 10.41 5.46 5.47
C ARG A 62 10.47 3.97 5.76
N LEU A 63 10.03 3.17 4.79
CA LEU A 63 10.12 1.71 4.85
C LEU A 63 11.39 1.21 4.14
N PRO A 64 11.91 0.04 4.54
CA PRO A 64 12.85 -0.70 3.72
C PRO A 64 12.20 -1.12 2.39
N GLU A 65 13.03 -1.41 1.39
CA GLU A 65 12.60 -1.84 0.07
C GLU A 65 11.89 -3.20 0.16
N HIS A 66 10.57 -3.21 0.01
CA HIS A 66 9.75 -4.42 -0.13
C HIS A 66 8.39 -4.06 -0.74
N ALA A 67 7.76 -5.01 -1.38
CA ALA A 67 6.43 -4.81 -1.95
C ALA A 67 5.37 -4.59 -0.85
N ILE A 68 4.41 -3.73 -1.10
CA ILE A 68 3.34 -3.36 -0.17
C ILE A 68 2.05 -4.09 -0.54
N ASP A 69 1.40 -4.72 0.46
CA ASP A 69 0.04 -5.23 0.27
C ASP A 69 -0.99 -4.11 0.38
N MET A 70 -1.94 -4.08 -0.55
CA MET A 70 -2.94 -3.01 -0.61
C MET A 70 -4.16 -3.24 0.30
N ALA A 71 -4.27 -4.40 0.98
CA ALA A 71 -5.45 -4.75 1.79
C ALA A 71 -5.67 -3.80 2.98
N ASN A 72 -4.59 -3.30 3.61
CA ASN A 72 -4.65 -2.38 4.73
C ASN A 72 -4.44 -0.90 4.35
N ILE A 73 -4.42 -0.56 3.05
CA ILE A 73 -4.14 0.80 2.58
C ILE A 73 -5.45 1.58 2.41
N GLU A 74 -5.49 2.77 3.02
CA GLU A 74 -6.60 3.73 2.92
C GLU A 74 -6.47 4.62 1.67
N ARG A 75 -5.26 5.11 1.39
CA ARG A 75 -4.95 5.94 0.23
C ARG A 75 -3.47 5.92 -0.09
N VAL A 76 -3.14 6.29 -1.30
CA VAL A 76 -1.76 6.46 -1.76
C VAL A 76 -1.54 7.94 -2.09
N GLU A 77 -0.44 8.49 -1.59
CA GLU A 77 -0.02 9.87 -1.82
C GLU A 77 1.27 9.88 -2.62
N VAL A 78 1.28 10.56 -3.74
CA VAL A 78 2.47 10.74 -4.58
C VAL A 78 2.91 12.19 -4.48
N LEU A 79 4.06 12.42 -3.86
CA LEU A 79 4.68 13.73 -3.71
C LEU A 79 5.77 13.85 -4.77
N LYS A 80 5.63 14.82 -5.67
CA LYS A 80 6.58 15.05 -6.77
C LYS A 80 7.38 16.31 -6.52
N GLY A 81 8.71 16.19 -6.51
CA GLY A 81 9.62 17.28 -6.29
C GLY A 81 10.30 17.25 -4.92
N PRO A 82 11.02 18.29 -4.53
CA PRO A 82 11.87 18.30 -3.34
C PRO A 82 11.05 18.43 -2.06
N ALA A 83 10.55 17.28 -1.54
CA ALA A 83 9.83 17.21 -0.27
C ALA A 83 10.75 16.87 0.94
N ALA A 84 12.06 16.92 0.76
CA ALA A 84 13.04 16.56 1.79
C ALA A 84 12.91 17.39 3.09
N MET A 85 12.36 18.59 3.02
CA MET A 85 12.10 19.41 4.21
C MET A 85 11.06 18.80 5.15
N LEU A 86 10.14 17.97 4.62
CA LEU A 86 9.06 17.38 5.41
C LEU A 86 9.36 15.94 5.82
N TYR A 87 10.07 15.18 4.98
CA TYR A 87 10.24 13.74 5.13
C TYR A 87 11.71 13.31 5.24
N GLY A 88 12.64 14.26 5.32
CA GLY A 88 14.07 13.99 5.40
C GLY A 88 14.67 13.60 4.04
N ARG A 89 15.59 12.62 4.03
CA ARG A 89 16.28 12.19 2.81
C ARG A 89 15.34 11.43 1.88
N ILE A 90 14.99 12.04 0.77
CA ILE A 90 14.20 11.45 -0.33
C ILE A 90 14.91 11.64 -1.67
N ASP A 91 14.47 10.90 -2.68
CA ASP A 91 14.97 11.02 -4.04
C ASP A 91 14.49 12.33 -4.70
N PRO A 92 15.26 12.93 -5.63
CA PRO A 92 14.93 14.24 -6.22
C PRO A 92 13.59 14.27 -6.97
N GLY A 93 13.15 13.15 -7.53
CA GLY A 93 11.87 13.02 -8.24
C GLY A 93 10.66 13.16 -7.33
N GLY A 94 10.80 12.69 -6.09
CA GLY A 94 9.72 12.66 -5.13
C GLY A 94 9.65 11.35 -4.36
N MET A 95 8.47 11.07 -3.77
CA MET A 95 8.24 9.87 -2.97
C MET A 95 6.80 9.39 -3.11
N ILE A 96 6.58 8.12 -2.77
CA ILE A 96 5.27 7.52 -2.60
C ILE A 96 5.06 7.23 -1.11
N ASN A 97 3.94 7.73 -0.56
CA ASN A 97 3.54 7.49 0.82
C ASN A 97 2.20 6.75 0.82
N VAL A 98 2.16 5.59 1.45
CA VAL A 98 0.92 4.85 1.66
C VAL A 98 0.40 5.16 3.06
N ILE A 99 -0.89 5.43 3.14
CA ILE A 99 -1.57 5.69 4.41
C ILE A 99 -2.40 4.48 4.76
N THR A 100 -2.17 3.95 5.96
CA THR A 100 -2.87 2.75 6.43
C THR A 100 -4.26 3.06 6.97
N LYS A 101 -5.14 2.09 6.83
CA LYS A 101 -6.49 2.12 7.40
C LYS A 101 -6.40 2.09 8.92
N LYS A 102 -7.02 3.05 9.59
CA LYS A 102 -7.06 3.11 11.06
C LYS A 102 -8.30 2.42 11.62
N PRO A 103 -8.23 1.90 12.86
CA PRO A 103 -9.42 1.44 13.58
C PRO A 103 -10.50 2.51 13.68
N GLN A 104 -11.77 2.09 13.53
CA GLN A 104 -12.93 2.97 13.62
C GLN A 104 -13.90 2.44 14.69
N ALA A 105 -14.56 3.34 15.43
CA ALA A 105 -15.57 2.95 16.40
C ALA A 105 -16.85 2.43 15.72
N THR A 106 -17.17 2.94 14.53
CA THR A 106 -18.27 2.45 13.71
C THR A 106 -17.92 1.09 13.12
N ARG A 107 -18.80 0.13 13.25
CA ARG A 107 -18.63 -1.22 12.71
C ARG A 107 -18.68 -1.18 11.19
N HIS A 108 -17.68 -1.78 10.56
CA HIS A 108 -17.63 -1.98 9.13
C HIS A 108 -16.98 -3.33 8.82
N TYR A 109 -17.59 -4.07 7.90
CA TYR A 109 -17.10 -5.37 7.43
C TYR A 109 -17.15 -5.38 5.92
N SER A 110 -16.10 -5.83 5.28
CA SER A 110 -16.10 -6.08 3.84
C SER A 110 -15.33 -7.34 3.49
N LEU A 111 -15.81 -8.03 2.47
CA LEU A 111 -15.15 -9.18 1.85
C LEU A 111 -15.10 -8.91 0.36
N GLN A 112 -13.93 -9.03 -0.22
CA GLN A 112 -13.70 -8.85 -1.64
C GLN A 112 -13.07 -10.10 -2.22
N GLN A 113 -13.61 -10.55 -3.36
CA GLN A 113 -13.10 -11.67 -4.13
C GLN A 113 -12.75 -11.17 -5.54
N GLN A 114 -11.56 -11.50 -6.03
CA GLN A 114 -11.08 -11.10 -7.36
C GLN A 114 -10.61 -12.34 -8.11
N PHE A 115 -10.92 -12.36 -9.40
CA PHE A 115 -10.49 -13.40 -10.34
C PHE A 115 -10.09 -12.73 -11.65
N ASP A 116 -9.12 -13.30 -12.34
CA ASP A 116 -8.82 -12.92 -13.72
C ASP A 116 -8.71 -14.14 -14.65
N SER A 117 -8.53 -13.88 -15.93
CA SER A 117 -8.42 -14.91 -16.97
C SER A 117 -7.07 -15.63 -16.99
N TYR A 118 -6.06 -15.13 -16.28
CA TYR A 118 -4.72 -15.72 -16.18
C TYR A 118 -4.55 -16.60 -14.95
N GLY A 119 -5.61 -16.72 -14.13
CA GLY A 119 -5.63 -17.57 -12.94
C GLY A 119 -5.28 -16.83 -11.64
N LEU A 120 -5.45 -15.51 -11.61
CA LEU A 120 -5.43 -14.77 -10.36
C LEU A 120 -6.66 -15.13 -9.51
N PHE A 121 -6.38 -15.45 -8.26
CA PHE A 121 -7.37 -15.64 -7.20
C PHE A 121 -6.95 -14.79 -6.00
N ARG A 122 -7.75 -13.80 -5.62
CA ARG A 122 -7.49 -12.99 -4.44
C ARG A 122 -8.72 -12.86 -3.58
N THR A 123 -8.56 -13.12 -2.28
CA THR A 123 -9.55 -12.84 -1.25
C THR A 123 -9.00 -11.77 -0.31
N ALA A 124 -9.77 -10.75 -0.02
CA ALA A 124 -9.41 -9.74 0.97
C ALA A 124 -10.59 -9.46 1.91
N ALA A 125 -10.31 -9.36 3.20
CA ALA A 125 -11.29 -9.06 4.24
C ALA A 125 -10.82 -7.86 5.07
N ASP A 126 -11.78 -7.03 5.48
CA ASP A 126 -11.57 -5.85 6.32
C ASP A 126 -12.66 -5.82 7.38
N ALA A 127 -12.29 -5.75 8.65
CA ALA A 127 -13.20 -5.70 9.77
C ALA A 127 -12.74 -4.62 10.77
N THR A 128 -13.64 -3.73 11.16
CA THR A 128 -13.35 -2.71 12.18
C THR A 128 -14.58 -2.45 13.05
N GLY A 129 -14.36 -2.01 14.28
CA GLY A 129 -15.43 -1.64 15.21
C GLY A 129 -14.90 -1.31 16.60
N ALA A 130 -15.77 -0.76 17.43
CA ALA A 130 -15.48 -0.55 18.83
C ALA A 130 -15.47 -1.88 19.61
N ILE A 131 -14.50 -2.05 20.51
CA ILE A 131 -14.43 -3.14 21.48
C ILE A 131 -15.20 -2.75 22.74
N THR A 132 -15.07 -1.50 23.18
CA THR A 132 -15.76 -0.96 24.36
C THR A 132 -17.02 -0.21 23.96
N SER A 133 -18.02 -0.19 24.86
CA SER A 133 -19.30 0.48 24.61
C SER A 133 -19.19 1.99 24.46
N ASP A 134 -18.17 2.60 25.07
CA ASP A 134 -17.88 4.04 24.98
C ASP A 134 -17.08 4.41 23.71
N GLY A 135 -16.71 3.43 22.88
CA GLY A 135 -15.97 3.65 21.64
C GLY A 135 -14.50 4.02 21.82
N LYS A 136 -13.97 4.03 23.03
CA LYS A 136 -12.61 4.45 23.32
C LYS A 136 -11.55 3.44 22.87
N LEU A 137 -11.91 2.17 22.80
CA LEU A 137 -11.05 1.11 22.27
C LEU A 137 -11.69 0.57 20.98
N ALA A 138 -10.99 0.68 19.88
CA ALA A 138 -11.42 0.18 18.57
C ALA A 138 -10.35 -0.75 17.98
N TYR A 139 -10.78 -1.69 17.16
CA TYR A 139 -9.92 -2.60 16.43
C TYR A 139 -10.11 -2.44 14.93
N ARG A 140 -9.10 -2.86 14.17
CA ARG A 140 -9.20 -3.17 12.75
C ARG A 140 -8.38 -4.39 12.43
N LEU A 141 -8.91 -5.25 11.58
CA LEU A 141 -8.25 -6.43 11.05
C LEU A 141 -8.37 -6.41 9.53
N ASN A 142 -7.24 -6.42 8.85
CA ASN A 142 -7.18 -6.63 7.41
C ASN A 142 -6.49 -7.96 7.14
N LEU A 143 -7.07 -8.73 6.21
CA LEU A 143 -6.56 -10.01 5.76
C LEU A 143 -6.53 -10.01 4.24
N SER A 144 -5.52 -10.61 3.63
CA SER A 144 -5.57 -10.97 2.22
C SER A 144 -4.85 -12.28 1.94
N TYR A 145 -5.37 -13.00 0.97
CA TYR A 145 -4.73 -14.14 0.34
C TYR A 145 -4.72 -13.93 -1.17
N LEU A 146 -3.58 -14.14 -1.79
CA LEU A 146 -3.36 -14.02 -3.22
C LEU A 146 -2.69 -15.29 -3.74
N ASP A 147 -3.28 -15.88 -4.77
CA ASP A 147 -2.66 -16.88 -5.66
C ASP A 147 -2.75 -16.29 -7.08
N ASP A 148 -1.61 -15.94 -7.64
CA ASP A 148 -1.50 -15.27 -8.94
C ASP A 148 -0.60 -16.10 -9.87
N LYS A 149 -1.24 -16.71 -10.85
CA LYS A 149 -0.54 -17.41 -11.95
C LYS A 149 -0.39 -16.40 -13.09
N THR A 150 0.73 -15.69 -13.11
CA THR A 150 0.97 -14.68 -14.13
C THR A 150 0.93 -15.29 -15.56
N PHE A 151 0.83 -14.41 -16.58
CA PHE A 151 0.88 -14.83 -17.99
C PHE A 151 2.22 -15.46 -18.41
N ARG A 152 3.24 -15.45 -17.54
CA ARG A 152 4.55 -16.05 -17.78
C ARG A 152 4.58 -17.48 -17.25
N ASP A 153 5.07 -18.42 -18.04
CA ASP A 153 5.29 -19.80 -17.61
C ASP A 153 6.25 -19.84 -16.41
N ASN A 154 5.90 -20.67 -15.41
CA ASN A 154 6.66 -20.84 -14.17
C ASN A 154 6.81 -19.58 -13.31
N SER A 155 5.95 -18.61 -13.47
CA SER A 155 5.90 -17.41 -12.63
C SER A 155 4.58 -17.40 -11.86
N SER A 156 4.59 -17.83 -10.61
CA SER A 156 3.44 -17.77 -9.71
C SER A 156 3.81 -16.98 -8.46
N ARG A 157 2.84 -16.29 -7.91
CA ARG A 157 2.97 -15.54 -6.66
C ARG A 157 1.92 -16.02 -5.68
N ASP A 158 2.35 -16.53 -4.54
CA ASP A 158 1.48 -16.84 -3.41
C ASP A 158 1.77 -15.86 -2.29
N ARG A 159 0.74 -15.22 -1.75
CA ARG A 159 0.90 -14.28 -0.65
C ARG A 159 -0.21 -14.41 0.38
N PHE A 160 0.19 -14.55 1.62
CA PHE A 160 -0.68 -14.39 2.79
C PHE A 160 -0.30 -13.11 3.53
N PHE A 161 -1.30 -12.33 3.90
CA PHE A 161 -1.12 -11.06 4.59
C PHE A 161 -2.15 -10.91 5.71
N ILE A 162 -1.71 -10.46 6.88
CA ILE A 162 -2.56 -10.11 8.01
C ILE A 162 -2.05 -8.84 8.69
N SER A 163 -2.95 -7.91 8.97
CA SER A 163 -2.64 -6.64 9.61
C SER A 163 -3.70 -6.28 10.65
N PRO A 164 -3.54 -6.75 11.91
CA PRO A 164 -4.34 -6.29 13.04
C PRO A 164 -3.85 -4.94 13.55
N SER A 165 -4.77 -4.10 13.98
CA SER A 165 -4.47 -2.83 14.64
C SER A 165 -5.48 -2.48 15.72
N LEU A 166 -5.04 -1.73 16.72
CA LEU A 166 -5.84 -1.25 17.86
C LEU A 166 -5.62 0.24 18.01
N SER A 167 -6.67 0.98 18.31
CA SER A 167 -6.64 2.38 18.72
C SER A 167 -7.31 2.52 20.06
N TRP A 168 -6.62 3.10 21.03
CA TRP A 168 -7.12 3.36 22.37
C TRP A 168 -7.03 4.84 22.71
N ARG A 169 -8.19 5.43 23.02
CA ARG A 169 -8.35 6.86 23.39
C ARG A 169 -8.80 6.97 24.83
N PRO A 170 -7.92 6.84 25.83
CA PRO A 170 -8.29 6.98 27.24
C PRO A 170 -8.83 8.38 27.56
N LEU A 171 -8.30 9.42 26.94
CA LEU A 171 -8.66 10.81 27.05
C LEU A 171 -8.90 11.41 25.66
N GLU A 172 -9.67 12.51 25.56
CA GLU A 172 -9.90 13.21 24.29
C GLU A 172 -8.61 13.72 23.62
N SER A 173 -7.62 14.06 24.44
CA SER A 173 -6.32 14.57 23.97
C SER A 173 -5.25 13.50 23.71
N THR A 174 -5.54 12.22 24.02
CA THR A 174 -4.52 11.16 23.98
C THR A 174 -5.02 9.94 23.23
N GLU A 175 -4.26 9.52 22.22
CA GLU A 175 -4.55 8.33 21.43
C GLU A 175 -3.29 7.45 21.33
N PHE A 176 -3.45 6.18 21.64
CA PHE A 176 -2.45 5.15 21.44
C PHE A 176 -2.87 4.27 20.27
N ASN A 177 -1.98 4.12 19.29
CA ASN A 177 -2.18 3.25 18.15
C ASN A 177 -1.13 2.13 18.16
N LEU A 178 -1.59 0.89 18.11
CA LEU A 178 -0.76 -0.28 17.94
C LEU A 178 -1.15 -0.96 16.63
N ALA A 179 -0.18 -1.17 15.76
CA ALA A 179 -0.37 -1.88 14.50
C ALA A 179 0.69 -2.97 14.37
N PHE A 180 0.27 -4.11 13.84
CA PHE A 180 1.13 -5.23 13.50
C PHE A 180 0.86 -5.64 12.06
N GLU A 181 1.87 -6.15 11.38
CA GLU A 181 1.76 -6.64 10.02
C GLU A 181 2.62 -7.89 9.86
N TYR A 182 2.04 -8.92 9.29
CA TYR A 182 2.73 -10.12 8.88
C TYR A 182 2.41 -10.42 7.42
N ARG A 183 3.44 -10.71 6.66
CA ARG A 183 3.35 -11.10 5.27
C ARG A 183 4.26 -12.30 5.01
N ASP A 184 3.70 -13.33 4.42
CA ASP A 184 4.42 -14.47 3.86
C ASP A 184 4.16 -14.49 2.36
N GLU A 185 5.22 -14.42 1.57
CA GLU A 185 5.12 -14.31 0.11
C GLU A 185 6.16 -15.21 -0.56
N LYS A 186 5.68 -15.98 -1.52
CA LYS A 186 6.49 -16.78 -2.41
C LYS A 186 6.36 -16.21 -3.80
N LEU A 187 7.45 -15.75 -4.37
CA LEU A 187 7.52 -15.31 -5.75
C LEU A 187 8.87 -15.73 -6.36
N PRO A 188 8.90 -16.06 -7.66
CA PRO A 188 10.15 -16.35 -8.34
C PRO A 188 10.97 -15.07 -8.47
N PHE A 189 12.26 -15.18 -8.30
CA PHE A 189 13.17 -14.09 -8.61
C PHE A 189 13.36 -14.01 -10.13
N ASP A 190 12.78 -12.98 -10.75
CA ASP A 190 12.91 -12.73 -12.19
C ASP A 190 13.84 -11.52 -12.39
N SER A 191 15.04 -11.75 -12.84
CA SER A 191 16.02 -10.71 -13.18
C SER A 191 15.93 -10.25 -14.64
N GLY A 192 14.94 -10.74 -15.39
CA GLY A 192 14.81 -10.51 -16.83
C GLY A 192 15.78 -11.36 -17.67
N LEU A 193 15.66 -11.25 -18.98
CA LEU A 193 16.59 -11.90 -19.91
C LEU A 193 17.84 -11.03 -20.07
N PRO A 194 19.05 -11.65 -20.03
CA PRO A 194 20.25 -10.89 -20.33
C PRO A 194 20.20 -10.41 -21.79
N THR A 195 20.37 -9.13 -22.00
CA THR A 195 20.58 -8.58 -23.34
C THR A 195 22.00 -8.94 -23.79
N ILE A 196 22.11 -9.73 -24.86
CA ILE A 196 23.36 -10.02 -25.53
C ILE A 196 23.72 -8.89 -26.44
#